data_4566ea11eabfd8e062765de11ab5deeb
#
_entry.id   4566ea11eabfd8e062765de11ab5deeb
#
_cell.length_a   1.000
_cell.length_b   1.000
_cell.length_c   1.000
_cell.angle_alpha   90.00
_cell.angle_beta   90.00
_cell.angle_gamma   90.00
#
_symmetry.space_group_name_H-M   'P 1'
#
loop_
_entity.id
_entity.type
_entity.pdbx_description
1 polymer ?
#
loop_
_entity_poly.entity_id
_entity_poly.type
_entity_poly.pdbx_seq_one_letter_code
_entity_poly.pdbx_strand_id
1 'polypeptide(L)'
;MHSMEDDIEEILFSKEKLAEIVHGMGARISKEYEGKNLLMVSILKGSVVFMTDLMRAISIPCSIDFMAVSSYGSGVKTSGVVKIIKDLDLDLKNWDVLVVEDILDSGLTLSYIWKLLKARSPKSLRLCTLFDKPDRR
;
A
#
# COMPACT_ATOMS: atom_id res chain seq x y z
N MET A 1 25.48 23.94 -13.17
CA MET A 1 24.86 22.60 -13.08
C MET A 1 23.75 22.61 -12.05
N HIS A 2 22.60 22.16 -12.40
CA HIS A 2 21.53 22.04 -11.44
C HIS A 2 21.47 20.64 -10.84
N SER A 3 20.92 20.54 -9.66
CA SER A 3 20.78 19.26 -8.97
C SER A 3 19.58 18.49 -9.52
N MET A 4 19.44 17.24 -9.10
CA MET A 4 18.25 16.46 -9.43
C MET A 4 16.97 17.15 -8.96
N GLU A 5 17.07 17.91 -7.90
CA GLU A 5 15.92 18.64 -7.37
C GLU A 5 15.38 19.66 -8.35
N ASP A 6 16.28 20.26 -9.13
CA ASP A 6 15.88 21.25 -10.14
C ASP A 6 15.16 20.61 -11.31
N ASP A 7 15.39 19.32 -11.53
CA ASP A 7 14.72 18.57 -12.60
C ASP A 7 13.35 18.06 -12.18
N ILE A 8 13.06 18.10 -10.90
CA ILE A 8 11.77 17.72 -10.36
C ILE A 8 10.96 18.98 -10.23
N GLU A 9 9.84 19.04 -10.94
CA GLU A 9 8.99 20.20 -10.96
C GLU A 9 8.66 20.69 -9.56
N GLU A 10 8.53 19.77 -8.62
CA GLU A 10 8.10 20.09 -7.29
C GLU A 10 8.56 19.02 -6.30
N ILE A 11 9.21 19.46 -5.22
CA ILE A 11 9.52 18.57 -4.10
C ILE A 11 8.58 18.95 -2.97
N LEU A 12 7.60 18.10 -2.74
CA LEU A 12 6.57 18.35 -1.73
C LEU A 12 7.06 18.13 -0.31
N PHE A 13 7.95 17.16 -0.11
CA PHE A 13 8.37 16.78 1.23
C PHE A 13 9.85 16.45 1.27
N SER A 14 10.53 16.94 2.31
CA SER A 14 11.89 16.52 2.61
C SER A 14 11.88 15.11 3.18
N LYS A 15 13.07 14.52 3.28
CA LYS A 15 13.25 13.22 3.93
C LYS A 15 12.72 13.24 5.37
N GLU A 16 13.05 14.31 6.09
CA GLU A 16 12.63 14.48 7.48
C GLU A 16 11.12 14.60 7.59
N LYS A 17 10.52 15.33 6.66
CA LYS A 17 9.07 15.51 6.66
C LYS A 17 8.35 14.18 6.36
N LEU A 18 8.89 13.39 5.42
CA LEU A 18 8.33 12.08 5.12
C LEU A 18 8.41 11.15 6.32
N ALA A 19 9.54 11.16 7.02
CA ALA A 19 9.70 10.36 8.22
C ALA A 19 8.68 10.73 9.29
N GLU A 20 8.44 12.04 9.46
CA GLU A 20 7.44 12.55 10.40
C GLU A 20 6.04 12.08 10.04
N ILE A 21 5.69 12.15 8.75
CA ILE A 21 4.38 11.73 8.27
C ILE A 21 4.18 10.23 8.51
N VAL A 22 5.15 9.41 8.15
CA VAL A 22 5.08 7.96 8.33
C VAL A 22 4.98 7.60 9.82
N HIS A 23 5.73 8.29 10.66
CA HIS A 23 5.66 8.09 12.11
C HIS A 23 4.25 8.38 12.63
N GLY A 24 3.65 9.47 12.19
CA GLY A 24 2.29 9.83 12.57
C GLY A 24 1.26 8.82 12.08
N MET A 25 1.44 8.31 10.86
CA MET A 25 0.58 7.27 10.32
C MET A 25 0.66 6.00 11.15
N GLY A 26 1.87 5.60 11.53
CA GLY A 26 2.09 4.42 12.35
C GLY A 26 1.43 4.53 13.72
N ALA A 27 1.51 5.71 14.33
CA ALA A 27 0.88 5.95 15.63
C ALA A 27 -0.64 5.85 15.52
N ARG A 28 -1.22 6.41 14.47
CA ARG A 28 -2.66 6.35 14.24
C ARG A 28 -3.14 4.93 13.99
N ILE A 29 -2.41 4.18 13.16
CA ILE A 29 -2.74 2.79 12.89
C ILE A 29 -2.66 1.96 14.16
N SER A 30 -1.64 2.17 14.97
CA SER A 30 -1.47 1.46 16.24
C SER A 30 -2.68 1.67 17.15
N LYS A 31 -3.18 2.90 17.20
CA LYS A 31 -4.34 3.21 18.00
C LYS A 31 -5.63 2.59 17.44
N GLU A 32 -5.84 2.71 16.13
CA GLU A 32 -7.05 2.22 15.49
C GLU A 32 -7.16 0.70 15.48
N TYR A 33 -6.03 0.02 15.44
CA TYR A 33 -5.99 -1.44 15.36
C TYR A 33 -5.60 -2.12 16.68
N GLU A 34 -5.57 -1.36 17.76
CA GLU A 34 -5.29 -1.93 19.07
C GLU A 34 -6.30 -3.03 19.41
N GLY A 35 -5.79 -4.19 19.79
CA GLY A 35 -6.65 -5.35 20.10
C GLY A 35 -7.15 -6.09 18.88
N LYS A 36 -6.80 -5.63 17.67
CA LYS A 36 -7.22 -6.27 16.43
C LYS A 36 -6.10 -7.14 15.86
N ASN A 37 -6.47 -7.98 14.91
CA ASN A 37 -5.54 -8.90 14.27
C ASN A 37 -5.06 -8.28 12.95
N LEU A 38 -4.11 -7.37 13.04
CA LEU A 38 -3.68 -6.55 11.90
C LEU A 38 -2.76 -7.31 10.94
N LEU A 39 -3.18 -7.37 9.69
CA LEU A 39 -2.36 -7.83 8.58
C LEU A 39 -2.18 -6.69 7.58
N MET A 40 -0.95 -6.24 7.38
CA MET A 40 -0.65 -5.25 6.36
C MET A 40 -0.22 -5.96 5.08
N VAL A 41 -0.85 -5.59 3.97
CA VAL A 41 -0.62 -6.20 2.66
C VAL A 41 -0.15 -5.14 1.69
N SER A 42 0.89 -5.42 0.94
CA SER A 42 1.40 -4.52 -0.07
C SER A 42 1.66 -5.28 -1.36
N ILE A 43 1.63 -4.55 -2.46
CA ILE A 43 1.90 -5.11 -3.78
C ILE A 43 3.34 -4.77 -4.16
N LEU A 44 4.12 -5.82 -4.43
CA LEU A 44 5.51 -5.67 -4.84
C LEU A 44 5.59 -4.94 -6.19
N LYS A 45 6.59 -4.12 -6.44
CA LYS A 45 7.73 -3.85 -5.57
C LYS A 45 7.71 -2.42 -5.01
N GLY A 46 6.95 -1.54 -5.63
CA GLY A 46 6.99 -0.10 -5.37
C GLY A 46 6.79 0.29 -3.91
N SER A 47 5.92 -0.42 -3.22
CA SER A 47 5.54 -0.06 -1.86
C SER A 47 6.42 -0.67 -0.78
N VAL A 48 7.47 -1.41 -1.14
CA VAL A 48 8.27 -2.14 -0.15
C VAL A 48 8.88 -1.21 0.89
N VAL A 49 9.48 -0.10 0.46
CA VAL A 49 10.14 0.83 1.38
C VAL A 49 9.12 1.46 2.32
N PHE A 50 8.01 1.95 1.78
CA PHE A 50 6.95 2.54 2.59
C PHE A 50 6.39 1.52 3.59
N MET A 51 6.13 0.30 3.14
CA MET A 51 5.63 -0.75 4.02
C MET A 51 6.57 -1.00 5.20
N THR A 52 7.87 -1.11 4.93
CA THR A 52 8.84 -1.39 5.99
C THR A 52 9.01 -0.22 6.94
N ASP A 53 9.01 1.01 6.42
CA ASP A 53 9.08 2.20 7.26
C ASP A 53 7.84 2.32 8.14
N LEU A 54 6.67 2.07 7.56
CA LEU A 54 5.42 2.12 8.29
C LEU A 54 5.37 1.04 9.38
N MET A 55 5.79 -0.17 9.04
CA MET A 55 5.83 -1.28 9.99
C MET A 55 6.65 -0.93 11.22
N ARG A 56 7.79 -0.27 11.02
CA ARG A 56 8.65 0.14 12.14
C ARG A 56 8.01 1.19 13.02
N ALA A 57 7.06 1.95 12.49
CA ALA A 57 6.37 2.99 13.23
C ALA A 57 5.13 2.46 13.97
N ILE A 58 4.80 1.20 13.81
CA ILE A 58 3.64 0.59 14.48
C ILE A 58 4.11 -0.08 15.76
N SER A 59 3.42 0.24 16.84
CA SER A 59 3.78 -0.23 18.19
C SER A 59 2.97 -1.43 18.69
N ILE A 60 1.99 -1.88 17.91
CA ILE A 60 1.19 -3.06 18.24
C ILE A 60 1.67 -4.25 17.41
N PRO A 61 1.37 -5.49 17.86
CA PRO A 61 1.67 -6.67 17.03
C PRO A 61 0.96 -6.59 15.70
N CYS A 62 1.68 -6.89 14.63
CA CYS A 62 1.09 -6.95 13.29
C CYS A 62 1.84 -7.98 12.45
N SER A 63 1.17 -8.45 11.42
CA SER A 63 1.79 -9.29 10.39
C SER A 63 1.85 -8.51 9.09
N ILE A 64 2.80 -8.87 8.24
CA ILE A 64 2.89 -8.28 6.91
C ILE A 64 2.94 -9.38 5.87
N ASP A 65 2.43 -9.08 4.68
CA ASP A 65 2.51 -9.99 3.55
C ASP A 65 2.51 -9.18 2.26
N PHE A 66 2.94 -9.81 1.19
CA PHE A 66 3.07 -9.16 -0.12
C PHE A 66 2.41 -9.98 -1.20
N MET A 67 1.87 -9.28 -2.19
CA MET A 67 1.43 -9.88 -3.43
C MET A 67 2.31 -9.38 -4.56
N ALA A 68 2.52 -10.20 -5.57
CA ALA A 68 3.18 -9.77 -6.79
C ALA A 68 2.23 -10.04 -7.94
N VAL A 69 2.06 -9.04 -8.79
CA VAL A 69 1.13 -9.12 -9.93
C VAL A 69 1.80 -8.59 -11.19
N SER A 70 1.31 -9.03 -12.34
CA SER A 70 1.70 -8.46 -13.61
C SER A 70 0.47 -8.23 -14.46
N SER A 71 0.52 -7.21 -15.32
CA SER A 71 -0.57 -6.93 -16.23
C SER A 71 -0.66 -8.02 -17.30
N TYR A 72 -1.88 -8.37 -17.71
CA TYR A 72 -2.09 -9.29 -18.80
C TYR A 72 -1.77 -8.61 -20.12
N GLY A 73 -0.86 -9.22 -20.88
CA GLY A 73 -0.51 -8.76 -22.21
C GLY A 73 0.05 -7.34 -22.25
N SER A 74 0.52 -6.94 -23.41
CA SER A 74 0.96 -5.58 -23.62
C SER A 74 -0.27 -4.71 -23.92
N GLY A 75 -0.27 -3.49 -23.41
CA GLY A 75 -1.35 -2.57 -23.70
C GLY A 75 -2.60 -2.75 -22.88
N VAL A 76 -2.56 -3.55 -21.83
CA VAL A 76 -3.73 -3.79 -20.98
C VAL A 76 -3.85 -2.75 -19.86
N LYS A 77 -3.24 -1.62 -20.06
CA LYS A 77 -3.18 -0.55 -19.05
C LYS A 77 -4.54 -0.09 -18.56
N THR A 78 -5.54 -0.16 -19.41
CA THR A 78 -6.85 0.38 -19.10
C THR A 78 -7.80 -0.64 -18.50
N SER A 79 -7.49 -1.93 -18.60
CA SER A 79 -8.38 -2.97 -18.10
C SER A 79 -8.25 -3.22 -16.61
N GLY A 80 -7.05 -3.02 -16.06
CA GLY A 80 -6.76 -3.32 -14.67
C GLY A 80 -6.69 -4.80 -14.33
N VAL A 81 -6.92 -5.67 -15.30
CA VAL A 81 -6.85 -7.11 -15.09
C VAL A 81 -5.40 -7.52 -14.96
N VAL A 82 -5.10 -8.31 -13.92
CA VAL A 82 -3.73 -8.71 -13.61
C VAL A 82 -3.64 -10.21 -13.44
N LYS A 83 -2.41 -10.70 -13.61
CA LYS A 83 -2.06 -12.07 -13.29
C LYS A 83 -1.35 -12.06 -11.95
N ILE A 84 -1.78 -12.91 -11.03
CA ILE A 84 -1.13 -13.03 -9.73
C ILE A 84 0.09 -13.93 -9.88
N ILE A 85 1.27 -13.35 -9.64
CA ILE A 85 2.54 -14.07 -9.68
C ILE A 85 2.83 -14.68 -8.32
N LYS A 86 2.60 -13.91 -7.26
CA LYS A 86 2.71 -14.36 -5.89
C LYS A 86 1.47 -13.94 -5.14
N ASP A 87 0.81 -14.89 -4.52
CA ASP A 87 -0.35 -14.62 -3.70
C ASP A 87 0.02 -14.55 -2.22
N LEU A 88 -0.94 -14.16 -1.40
CA LEU A 88 -0.78 -14.10 0.04
C LEU A 88 -0.66 -15.52 0.61
N ASP A 89 0.12 -15.63 1.68
CA ASP A 89 0.32 -16.92 2.35
C ASP A 89 -0.80 -17.23 3.35
N LEU A 90 -1.52 -16.20 3.79
CA LEU A 90 -2.51 -16.34 4.85
C LEU A 90 -3.94 -16.35 4.30
N ASP A 91 -4.80 -17.11 4.94
CA ASP A 91 -6.24 -17.04 4.75
C ASP A 91 -6.70 -15.76 5.46
N LEU A 92 -7.40 -14.88 4.74
CA LEU A 92 -7.76 -13.57 5.27
C LEU A 92 -8.90 -13.58 6.28
N LYS A 93 -9.59 -14.70 6.43
CA LYS A 93 -10.62 -14.81 7.46
C LYS A 93 -10.02 -14.49 8.82
N ASN A 94 -10.71 -13.74 9.62
CA ASN A 94 -10.28 -13.35 10.96
C ASN A 94 -9.16 -12.30 11.00
N TRP A 95 -8.74 -11.78 9.85
CA TRP A 95 -7.74 -10.72 9.79
C TRP A 95 -8.38 -9.38 9.49
N ASP A 96 -7.88 -8.35 10.18
CA ASP A 96 -8.17 -6.97 9.82
C ASP A 96 -7.08 -6.55 8.84
N VAL A 97 -7.45 -6.45 7.56
CA VAL A 97 -6.49 -6.25 6.48
C VAL A 97 -6.37 -4.77 6.16
N LEU A 98 -5.13 -4.30 6.15
CA LEU A 98 -4.79 -2.94 5.73
C LEU A 98 -3.89 -3.02 4.51
N VAL A 99 -4.39 -2.60 3.37
CA VAL A 99 -3.59 -2.53 2.15
C VAL A 99 -2.75 -1.26 2.20
N VAL A 100 -1.45 -1.41 1.98
CA VAL A 100 -0.49 -0.32 2.09
C VAL A 100 0.09 -0.03 0.71
N GLU A 101 -0.14 1.18 0.21
CA GLU A 101 0.36 1.65 -1.08
C GLU A 101 1.05 3.00 -0.88
N ASP A 102 2.22 3.18 -1.50
CA ASP A 102 2.93 4.45 -1.39
C ASP A 102 2.27 5.54 -2.25
N ILE A 103 1.86 5.20 -3.46
CA ILE A 103 1.23 6.14 -4.38
C ILE A 103 -0.04 5.51 -4.95
N LEU A 104 -1.15 6.19 -4.76
CA LEU A 104 -2.42 5.80 -5.39
C LEU A 104 -2.56 6.60 -6.69
N ASP A 105 -2.32 5.93 -7.80
CA ASP A 105 -2.30 6.54 -9.13
C ASP A 105 -3.62 6.34 -9.85
N SER A 106 -3.67 5.54 -10.91
CA SER A 106 -4.93 5.31 -11.64
C SER A 106 -5.94 4.51 -10.84
N GLY A 107 -5.46 3.64 -9.99
CA GLY A 107 -6.31 2.79 -9.17
C GLY A 107 -6.84 1.54 -9.88
N LEU A 108 -6.52 1.35 -11.15
CA LEU A 108 -7.07 0.22 -11.90
C LEU A 108 -6.61 -1.13 -11.37
N THR A 109 -5.30 -1.31 -11.19
CA THR A 109 -4.76 -2.55 -10.65
C THR A 109 -5.21 -2.75 -9.21
N LEU A 110 -5.16 -1.69 -8.42
CA LEU A 110 -5.59 -1.75 -7.04
C LEU A 110 -7.08 -2.09 -6.94
N SER A 111 -7.91 -1.55 -7.82
CA SER A 111 -9.33 -1.85 -7.84
C SER A 111 -9.58 -3.35 -8.05
N TYR A 112 -8.84 -3.95 -8.97
CA TYR A 112 -8.93 -5.39 -9.22
C TYR A 112 -8.52 -6.20 -7.98
N ILE A 113 -7.37 -5.85 -7.39
CA ILE A 113 -6.86 -6.51 -6.19
C ILE A 113 -7.83 -6.34 -5.02
N TRP A 114 -8.42 -5.15 -4.90
CA TRP A 114 -9.37 -4.85 -3.84
C TRP A 114 -10.57 -5.79 -3.87
N LYS A 115 -11.14 -5.97 -5.06
CA LYS A 115 -12.26 -6.88 -5.23
C LYS A 115 -11.88 -8.32 -4.88
N LEU A 116 -10.68 -8.72 -5.29
CA LEU A 116 -10.16 -10.04 -4.99
C LEU A 116 -10.02 -10.27 -3.49
N LEU A 117 -9.42 -9.31 -2.79
CA LEU A 117 -9.24 -9.41 -1.35
C LEU A 117 -10.58 -9.38 -0.61
N LYS A 118 -11.48 -8.53 -1.06
CA LYS A 118 -12.80 -8.43 -0.44
C LYS A 118 -13.57 -9.75 -0.55
N ALA A 119 -13.41 -10.44 -1.68
CA ALA A 119 -14.05 -11.74 -1.90
C ALA A 119 -13.52 -12.83 -0.94
N ARG A 120 -12.36 -12.62 -0.33
CA ARG A 120 -11.78 -13.55 0.62
C ARG A 120 -12.28 -13.34 2.05
N SER A 121 -13.22 -12.44 2.22
CA SER A 121 -13.96 -12.19 3.47
C SER A 121 -13.07 -11.88 4.69
N PRO A 122 -12.17 -10.89 4.60
CA PRO A 122 -11.45 -10.45 5.77
C PRO A 122 -12.42 -9.81 6.77
N LYS A 123 -12.00 -9.71 8.02
CA LYS A 123 -12.78 -9.06 9.05
C LYS A 123 -13.02 -7.59 8.73
N SER A 124 -12.00 -6.93 8.20
CA SER A 124 -12.09 -5.59 7.66
C SER A 124 -11.06 -5.43 6.55
N LEU A 125 -11.31 -4.48 5.67
CA LEU A 125 -10.42 -4.19 4.55
C LEU A 125 -10.36 -2.68 4.38
N ARG A 126 -9.18 -2.10 4.58
CA ARG A 126 -8.97 -0.68 4.46
C ARG A 126 -7.69 -0.39 3.66
N LEU A 127 -7.56 0.84 3.21
CA LEU A 127 -6.42 1.29 2.41
C LEU A 127 -5.66 2.39 3.16
N CYS A 128 -4.34 2.27 3.16
CA CYS A 128 -3.43 3.30 3.65
C CYS A 128 -2.53 3.70 2.49
N THR A 129 -2.50 4.98 2.16
CA THR A 129 -1.64 5.47 1.10
C THR A 129 -0.89 6.71 1.56
N LEU A 130 0.37 6.83 1.11
CA LEU A 130 1.20 7.98 1.43
C LEU A 130 0.89 9.16 0.51
N PHE A 131 0.72 8.89 -0.79
CA PHE A 131 0.40 9.90 -1.78
C PHE A 131 -0.80 9.48 -2.59
N ASP A 132 -1.67 10.43 -2.88
CA ASP A 132 -2.83 10.22 -3.72
C ASP A 132 -2.74 11.13 -4.94
N LYS A 133 -2.93 10.56 -6.12
CA LYS A 133 -2.93 11.29 -7.38
C LYS A 133 -4.33 11.23 -8.00
N PRO A 134 -5.28 12.00 -7.50
CA PRO A 134 -6.67 11.91 -7.96
C PRO A 134 -6.83 12.23 -9.44
N ASP A 135 -5.95 13.05 -10.01
CA ASP A 135 -6.02 13.42 -11.42
C ASP A 135 -5.85 12.23 -12.37
N ARG A 136 -5.33 11.13 -11.87
CA ARG A 136 -5.11 9.93 -12.67
C ARG A 136 -6.18 8.87 -12.53
N ARG A 137 -7.22 9.18 -11.81
CA ARG A 137 -8.34 8.25 -11.60
C ARG A 137 -9.59 8.71 -12.28
#